data_5ef140493d87a7d07b3d74dca6377ef5
#
_entry.id   5ef140493d87a7d07b3d74dca6377ef5
#
_cell.length_a   1.000
_cell.length_b   1.000
_cell.length_c   1.000
_cell.angle_alpha   90.00
_cell.angle_beta   90.00
_cell.angle_gamma   90.00
#
_symmetry.space_group_name_H-M   'P 1'
#
loop_
_entity.id
_entity.type
_entity.pdbx_description
1 polymer ?
#
loop_
_entity_poly.entity_id
_entity_poly.type
_entity_poly.pdbx_seq_one_letter_code
_entity_poly.pdbx_strand_id
1 'polypeptide(L)'
;MNDTLRNIVEPHLANGQVLLDAREDSRGNYLRIVIDSEDNMTLSDTTRLTKVLRNSIEIDSLYPSGIRLEVSTPGLNNSLRYPFQYKKNINRTLVVSYIEKELEVEVEGNLVKAGDNEIELIYSDKSIIINYENIIDAKVIVSFK
;
A
#
# COMPACT_ATOMS: atom_id res chain seq x y z
N MET A 1 -5.43 0.29 -11.65
CA MET A 1 -6.15 1.45 -11.04
C MET A 1 -6.64 2.38 -12.14
N ASN A 2 -7.84 2.89 -11.99
CA ASN A 2 -8.46 3.80 -12.96
C ASN A 2 -7.85 5.20 -12.83
N ASP A 3 -7.31 5.75 -13.93
CA ASP A 3 -6.68 7.08 -13.92
C ASP A 3 -7.64 8.20 -13.58
N THR A 4 -8.90 8.06 -13.97
CA THR A 4 -9.92 9.05 -13.62
C THR A 4 -10.13 9.14 -12.12
N LEU A 5 -10.22 8.00 -11.44
CA LEU A 5 -10.36 7.95 -9.98
C LEU A 5 -9.11 8.47 -9.29
N ARG A 6 -7.92 8.11 -9.81
CA ARG A 6 -6.65 8.62 -9.27
C ARG A 6 -6.63 10.15 -9.31
N ASN A 7 -6.98 10.73 -10.45
CA ASN A 7 -6.95 12.18 -10.63
C ASN A 7 -7.95 12.91 -9.74
N ILE A 8 -9.03 12.24 -9.35
CA ILE A 8 -10.01 12.82 -8.44
C ILE A 8 -9.55 12.72 -6.98
N VAL A 9 -8.97 11.59 -6.59
CA VAL A 9 -8.63 11.32 -5.19
C VAL A 9 -7.32 11.99 -4.77
N GLU A 10 -6.27 11.91 -5.59
CA GLU A 10 -4.94 12.37 -5.21
C GLU A 10 -4.87 13.83 -4.74
N PRO A 11 -5.59 14.79 -5.37
CA PRO A 11 -5.56 16.17 -4.89
C PRO A 11 -6.07 16.39 -3.46
N HIS A 12 -6.84 15.44 -2.94
CA HIS A 12 -7.41 15.53 -1.59
C HIS A 12 -6.57 14.85 -0.52
N LEU A 13 -5.47 14.19 -0.91
CA LEU A 13 -4.60 13.52 0.04
C LEU A 13 -3.79 14.55 0.84
N ALA A 14 -3.56 14.24 2.12
CA ALA A 14 -2.69 15.06 2.97
C ALA A 14 -1.22 14.74 2.68
N ASN A 15 -0.33 15.60 3.18
CA ASN A 15 1.11 15.40 3.00
C ASN A 15 1.54 14.03 3.52
N GLY A 16 2.35 13.34 2.74
CA GLY A 16 2.85 12.03 3.10
C GLY A 16 1.89 10.88 2.81
N GLN A 17 0.68 11.16 2.39
CA GLN A 17 -0.29 10.12 2.02
C GLN A 17 -0.15 9.74 0.55
N VAL A 18 -0.31 8.47 0.25
CA VAL A 18 -0.29 7.96 -1.12
C VAL A 18 -1.53 7.12 -1.38
N LEU A 19 -2.01 7.17 -2.61
CA LEU A 19 -3.11 6.33 -3.07
C LEU A 19 -2.55 5.00 -3.56
N LEU A 20 -2.91 3.91 -2.91
CA LEU A 20 -2.47 2.58 -3.30
C LEU A 20 -3.43 1.94 -4.29
N ASP A 21 -4.73 2.14 -4.14
CA ASP A 21 -5.72 1.55 -5.01
C ASP A 21 -7.01 2.34 -4.97
N ALA A 22 -7.74 2.34 -6.10
CA ALA A 22 -9.07 2.91 -6.20
C ALA A 22 -9.84 2.04 -7.17
N ARG A 23 -10.82 1.30 -6.66
CA ARG A 23 -11.60 0.33 -7.43
C ARG A 23 -13.08 0.52 -7.23
N GLU A 24 -13.78 0.40 -8.32
CA GLU A 24 -15.22 0.38 -8.39
C GLU A 24 -15.65 -1.08 -8.55
N ASP A 25 -16.74 -1.49 -7.90
CA ASP A 25 -17.23 -2.86 -8.10
C ASP A 25 -17.87 -2.99 -9.49
N SER A 26 -18.15 -4.24 -9.90
CA SER A 26 -18.66 -4.53 -11.23
C SER A 26 -20.03 -3.92 -11.51
N ARG A 27 -20.74 -3.50 -10.47
CA ARG A 27 -22.08 -2.86 -10.59
C ARG A 27 -21.99 -1.34 -10.57
N GLY A 28 -20.80 -0.77 -10.28
CA GLY A 28 -20.61 0.66 -10.26
C GLY A 28 -21.26 1.38 -9.10
N ASN A 29 -21.62 0.67 -8.01
CA ASN A 29 -22.28 1.30 -6.87
C ASN A 29 -21.47 1.30 -5.58
N TYR A 30 -20.25 0.79 -5.63
CA TYR A 30 -19.33 0.71 -4.49
C TYR A 30 -17.92 1.10 -4.94
N LEU A 31 -17.33 2.04 -4.23
CA LEU A 31 -15.98 2.53 -4.52
C LEU A 31 -15.10 2.27 -3.32
N ARG A 32 -14.03 1.50 -3.51
CA ARG A 32 -13.06 1.22 -2.49
C ARG A 32 -11.77 1.96 -2.78
N ILE A 33 -11.30 2.73 -1.80
CA ILE A 33 -10.07 3.51 -1.90
C ILE A 33 -9.14 3.05 -0.78
N VAL A 34 -7.90 2.71 -1.13
CA VAL A 34 -6.87 2.29 -0.18
C VAL A 34 -5.75 3.31 -0.21
N ILE A 35 -5.44 3.89 0.95
CA ILE A 35 -4.37 4.87 1.10
C ILE A 35 -3.40 4.42 2.20
N ASP A 36 -2.18 4.89 2.11
CA ASP A 36 -1.18 4.69 3.16
C ASP A 36 -0.39 5.99 3.35
N SER A 37 0.44 6.04 4.37
CA SER A 37 1.21 7.24 4.70
C SER A 37 2.56 6.86 5.29
N GLU A 38 3.55 7.74 5.13
CA GLU A 38 4.84 7.60 5.80
C GLU A 38 4.67 7.60 7.31
N ASP A 39 3.72 8.39 7.81
CA ASP A 39 3.35 8.40 9.22
C ASP A 39 2.24 7.36 9.46
N ASN A 40 1.94 7.10 10.73
CA ASN A 40 0.86 6.18 11.06
C ASN A 40 -0.49 6.77 10.63
N MET A 41 -1.27 5.95 9.93
CA MET A 41 -2.64 6.33 9.56
C MET A 41 -3.57 6.16 10.74
N THR A 42 -4.47 7.11 10.91
CA THR A 42 -5.50 7.07 11.96
C THR A 42 -6.89 6.95 11.34
N LEU A 43 -7.86 6.58 12.16
CA LEU A 43 -9.26 6.57 11.74
C LEU A 43 -9.70 7.97 11.29
N SER A 44 -9.16 9.00 11.94
CA SER A 44 -9.43 10.39 11.59
C SER A 44 -9.01 10.70 10.15
N ASP A 45 -7.88 10.17 9.72
CA ASP A 45 -7.37 10.38 8.35
C ASP A 45 -8.32 9.79 7.30
N THR A 46 -8.77 8.55 7.51
CA THR A 46 -9.69 7.90 6.57
C THR A 46 -11.07 8.56 6.59
N THR A 47 -11.54 8.99 7.75
CA THR A 47 -12.82 9.67 7.90
C THR A 47 -12.81 11.03 7.18
N ARG A 48 -11.69 11.78 7.31
CA ARG A 48 -11.53 13.07 6.63
C ARG A 48 -11.64 12.90 5.12
N LEU A 49 -10.88 11.95 4.57
CA LEU A 49 -10.90 11.73 3.13
C LEU A 49 -12.28 11.27 2.64
N THR A 50 -12.94 10.42 3.42
CA THR A 50 -14.31 9.98 3.08
C THR A 50 -15.26 11.17 2.97
N LYS A 51 -15.19 12.10 3.91
CA LYS A 51 -16.07 13.28 3.90
C LYS A 51 -15.76 14.20 2.74
N VAL A 52 -14.48 14.44 2.46
CA VAL A 52 -14.05 15.29 1.36
C VAL A 52 -14.53 14.72 0.03
N LEU A 53 -14.35 13.42 -0.18
CA LEU A 53 -14.79 12.78 -1.42
C LEU A 53 -16.31 12.74 -1.57
N ARG A 54 -17.05 12.54 -0.49
CA ARG A 54 -18.50 12.57 -0.52
C ARG A 54 -19.07 13.91 -0.97
N ASN A 55 -18.36 14.98 -0.64
CA ASN A 55 -18.77 16.34 -1.00
C ASN A 55 -18.12 16.82 -2.28
N SER A 56 -17.42 15.94 -2.99
CA SER A 56 -16.72 16.26 -4.24
C SER A 56 -17.69 16.33 -5.41
N ILE A 57 -17.62 17.42 -6.17
CA ILE A 57 -18.41 17.58 -7.38
C ILE A 57 -18.04 16.50 -8.41
N GLU A 58 -16.76 16.14 -8.49
CA GLU A 58 -16.28 15.14 -9.44
C GLU A 58 -16.86 13.75 -9.14
N ILE A 59 -16.95 13.39 -7.85
CA ILE A 59 -17.56 12.11 -7.45
C ILE A 59 -19.05 12.13 -7.75
N ASP A 60 -19.74 13.23 -7.45
CA ASP A 60 -21.18 13.38 -7.75
C ASP A 60 -21.44 13.29 -9.26
N SER A 61 -20.55 13.83 -10.07
CA SER A 61 -20.68 13.79 -11.54
C SER A 61 -20.50 12.38 -12.09
N LEU A 62 -19.57 11.59 -11.51
CA LEU A 62 -19.35 10.21 -11.93
C LEU A 62 -20.47 9.28 -11.46
N TYR A 63 -21.04 9.56 -10.31
CA TYR A 63 -22.06 8.71 -9.69
C TYR A 63 -23.31 9.51 -9.33
N PRO A 64 -24.08 9.95 -10.35
CA PRO A 64 -25.26 10.82 -10.09
C PRO A 64 -26.31 10.19 -9.19
N SER A 65 -26.40 8.86 -9.17
CA SER A 65 -27.34 8.14 -8.32
C SER A 65 -26.78 7.79 -6.95
N GLY A 66 -25.57 8.28 -6.66
CA GLY A 66 -24.88 8.01 -5.40
C GLY A 66 -23.94 6.83 -5.52
N ILE A 67 -23.01 6.74 -4.57
CA ILE A 67 -22.01 5.67 -4.50
C ILE A 67 -21.72 5.37 -3.03
N ARG A 68 -21.58 4.09 -2.71
CA ARG A 68 -21.07 3.69 -1.40
C ARG A 68 -19.56 3.82 -1.44
N LEU A 69 -19.02 4.58 -0.48
CA LEU A 69 -17.60 4.91 -0.45
C LEU A 69 -16.94 4.28 0.77
N GLU A 70 -15.86 3.54 0.55
CA GLU A 70 -15.03 2.99 1.61
C GLU A 70 -13.60 3.47 1.42
N VAL A 71 -13.03 4.12 2.46
CA VAL A 71 -11.62 4.50 2.49
C VAL A 71 -10.96 3.67 3.59
N SER A 72 -9.93 2.94 3.22
CA SER A 72 -9.23 2.06 4.16
C SER A 72 -7.72 2.16 4.00
N THR A 73 -7.02 1.57 4.94
CA THR A 73 -5.56 1.43 4.88
C THR A 73 -5.23 -0.02 4.52
N PRO A 74 -4.01 -0.31 4.02
CA PRO A 74 -3.64 -1.69 3.74
C PRO A 74 -3.55 -2.49 5.04
N GLY A 75 -4.09 -3.70 5.00
CA GLY A 75 -3.89 -4.65 6.09
C GLY A 75 -2.52 -5.30 6.00
N LEU A 76 -2.20 -6.13 6.99
CA LEU A 76 -0.92 -6.86 7.04
C LEU A 76 -0.74 -7.83 5.88
N ASN A 77 -1.84 -8.23 5.24
CA ASN A 77 -1.79 -9.17 4.11
C ASN A 77 -1.56 -8.51 2.75
N ASN A 78 -1.46 -7.19 2.72
CA ASN A 78 -1.24 -6.48 1.46
C ASN A 78 0.25 -6.36 1.16
N SER A 79 0.57 -6.39 -0.15
CA SER A 79 1.95 -6.27 -0.60
C SER A 79 2.52 -4.89 -0.32
N LEU A 80 3.79 -4.84 0.05
CA LEU A 80 4.52 -3.59 0.24
C LEU A 80 5.00 -3.10 -1.13
N ARG A 81 4.80 -1.82 -1.42
CA ARG A 81 5.18 -1.22 -2.72
C ARG A 81 6.20 -0.11 -2.61
N TYR A 82 6.09 0.71 -1.58
CA TYR A 82 6.90 1.93 -1.44
C TYR A 82 7.95 1.77 -0.36
N PRO A 83 9.13 2.39 -0.53
CA PRO A 83 10.18 2.31 0.49
C PRO A 83 9.72 2.64 1.90
N PHE A 84 8.83 3.63 2.08
CA PHE A 84 8.37 3.99 3.42
C PHE A 84 7.60 2.85 4.08
N GLN A 85 6.92 2.01 3.30
CA GLN A 85 6.18 0.87 3.86
C GLN A 85 7.15 -0.17 4.44
N TYR A 86 8.29 -0.38 3.76
CA TYR A 86 9.35 -1.24 4.32
C TYR A 86 9.93 -0.61 5.57
N LYS A 87 10.21 0.69 5.57
CA LYS A 87 10.78 1.38 6.73
C LYS A 87 9.89 1.28 7.95
N LYS A 88 8.58 1.25 7.78
CA LYS A 88 7.62 1.08 8.88
C LYS A 88 7.62 -0.34 9.45
N ASN A 89 8.19 -1.29 8.74
CA ASN A 89 8.14 -2.71 9.10
C ASN A 89 9.50 -3.29 9.46
N ILE A 90 10.47 -2.46 9.84
CA ILE A 90 11.77 -2.91 10.31
C ILE A 90 11.59 -3.76 11.57
N ASN A 91 12.36 -4.85 11.67
CA ASN A 91 12.32 -5.87 12.70
C ASN A 91 11.16 -6.85 12.59
N ARG A 92 10.40 -6.77 11.51
CA ARG A 92 9.35 -7.77 11.22
C ARG A 92 9.83 -8.78 10.20
N THR A 93 9.19 -9.94 10.19
CA THR A 93 9.50 -10.97 9.21
C THR A 93 8.71 -10.72 7.93
N LEU A 94 9.42 -10.75 6.80
CA LEU A 94 8.82 -10.58 5.48
C LEU A 94 9.01 -11.85 4.65
N VAL A 95 8.05 -12.11 3.77
CA VAL A 95 8.25 -13.03 2.64
C VAL A 95 8.42 -12.15 1.41
N VAL A 96 9.55 -12.29 0.73
CA VAL A 96 9.88 -11.47 -0.44
C VAL A 96 10.14 -12.38 -1.63
N SER A 97 9.44 -12.12 -2.73
CA SER A 97 9.72 -12.74 -4.03
C SER A 97 10.46 -11.72 -4.88
N TYR A 98 11.60 -12.09 -5.42
CA TYR A 98 12.44 -11.17 -6.20
C TYR A 98 13.16 -11.92 -7.31
N ILE A 99 13.70 -11.15 -8.25
CA ILE A 99 14.48 -11.70 -9.36
C ILE A 99 15.96 -11.67 -9.02
N GLU A 100 16.60 -12.82 -9.12
CA GLU A 100 18.05 -12.97 -8.96
C GLU A 100 18.56 -13.80 -10.16
N LYS A 101 19.48 -13.22 -10.94
CA LYS A 101 20.07 -13.90 -12.12
C LYS A 101 19.00 -14.48 -13.05
N GLU A 102 17.98 -13.66 -13.34
CA GLU A 102 16.85 -14.03 -14.22
C GLU A 102 15.91 -15.08 -13.67
N LEU A 103 16.11 -15.52 -12.42
CA LEU A 103 15.24 -16.48 -11.77
C LEU A 103 14.44 -15.82 -10.66
N GLU A 104 13.20 -16.26 -10.50
CA GLU A 104 12.38 -15.82 -9.38
C GLU A 104 12.74 -16.64 -8.14
N VAL A 105 13.07 -15.93 -7.07
CA VAL A 105 13.48 -16.53 -5.80
C VAL A 105 12.58 -15.98 -4.70
N GLU A 106 12.20 -16.83 -3.74
CA GLU A 106 11.44 -16.42 -2.58
C GLU A 106 12.27 -16.63 -1.32
N VAL A 107 12.28 -15.64 -0.43
CA VAL A 107 12.99 -15.72 0.84
C VAL A 107 12.09 -15.19 1.96
N GLU A 108 12.17 -15.86 3.11
CA GLU A 108 11.53 -15.41 4.33
C GLU A 108 12.61 -14.98 5.31
N GLY A 109 12.59 -13.73 5.74
CA GLY A 109 13.62 -13.21 6.62
C GLY A 109 13.17 -11.98 7.41
N ASN A 110 14.00 -11.63 8.39
CA ASN A 110 13.76 -10.44 9.22
C ASN A 110 14.29 -9.20 8.49
N LEU A 111 13.45 -8.18 8.39
CA LEU A 111 13.84 -6.92 7.76
C LEU A 111 14.63 -6.08 8.76
N VAL A 112 15.92 -5.92 8.52
CA VAL A 112 16.82 -5.17 9.43
C VAL A 112 17.13 -3.77 8.93
N LYS A 113 17.08 -3.54 7.61
CA LYS A 113 17.28 -2.22 7.03
C LYS A 113 16.36 -2.02 5.84
N ALA A 114 15.90 -0.78 5.69
CA ALA A 114 15.16 -0.36 4.50
C ALA A 114 15.67 1.01 4.09
N GLY A 115 16.39 1.06 2.98
CA GLY A 115 16.92 2.29 2.41
C GLY A 115 16.00 2.85 1.34
N ASP A 116 16.53 3.78 0.55
CA ASP A 116 15.77 4.38 -0.55
C ASP A 116 15.77 3.52 -1.81
N ASN A 117 16.78 2.65 -1.96
CA ASN A 117 16.93 1.82 -3.15
C ASN A 117 16.87 0.32 -2.87
N GLU A 118 17.03 -0.09 -1.63
CA GLU A 118 17.19 -1.50 -1.29
C GLU A 118 16.79 -1.81 0.15
N ILE A 119 16.57 -3.10 0.40
CA ILE A 119 16.32 -3.61 1.75
C ILE A 119 17.37 -4.64 2.11
N GLU A 120 17.54 -4.87 3.41
CA GLU A 120 18.39 -5.94 3.91
C GLU A 120 17.58 -6.87 4.80
N LEU A 121 17.62 -8.16 4.47
CA LEU A 121 16.95 -9.22 5.23
C LEU A 121 17.99 -10.14 5.86
N ILE A 122 17.69 -10.66 7.04
CA ILE A 122 18.49 -11.71 7.68
C ILE A 122 17.65 -12.97 7.75
N TYR A 123 18.19 -14.07 7.24
CA TYR A 123 17.60 -15.39 7.33
C TYR A 123 18.69 -16.43 7.57
N SER A 124 18.44 -17.36 8.50
CA SER A 124 19.40 -18.43 8.84
C SER A 124 20.81 -17.90 9.07
N ASP A 125 20.94 -16.80 9.82
CA ASP A 125 22.20 -16.11 10.14
C ASP A 125 22.93 -15.53 8.92
N LYS A 126 22.25 -15.44 7.78
CA LYS A 126 22.79 -14.85 6.57
C LYS A 126 22.08 -13.55 6.26
N SER A 127 22.81 -12.59 5.68
CA SER A 127 22.27 -11.31 5.27
C SER A 127 22.15 -11.28 3.75
N ILE A 128 21.02 -10.76 3.26
CA ILE A 128 20.83 -10.57 1.83
C ILE A 128 20.31 -9.15 1.59
N ILE A 129 20.84 -8.51 0.55
CA ILE A 129 20.43 -7.17 0.13
C ILE A 129 19.66 -7.31 -1.18
N ILE A 130 18.45 -6.73 -1.23
CA ILE A 130 17.57 -6.83 -2.40
C ILE A 130 17.18 -5.41 -2.82
N ASN A 131 17.44 -5.07 -4.09
CA ASN A 131 17.00 -3.78 -4.65
C ASN A 131 15.50 -3.80 -4.87
N TYR A 132 14.82 -2.68 -4.58
CA TYR A 132 13.37 -2.60 -4.77
C TYR A 132 12.95 -2.94 -6.20
N GLU A 133 13.74 -2.54 -7.18
CA GLU A 133 13.42 -2.79 -8.60
C GLU A 133 13.37 -4.28 -8.94
N ASN A 134 14.01 -5.13 -8.15
CA ASN A 134 14.02 -6.57 -8.35
C ASN A 134 12.92 -7.28 -7.57
N ILE A 135 12.21 -6.58 -6.69
CA ILE A 135 11.15 -7.19 -5.90
C ILE A 135 9.88 -7.34 -6.72
N ILE A 136 9.35 -8.56 -6.74
CA ILE A 136 8.08 -8.86 -7.40
C ILE A 136 6.93 -8.67 -6.41
N ASP A 137 7.12 -9.17 -5.18
CA ASP A 137 6.11 -9.09 -4.12
C ASP A 137 6.79 -9.18 -2.76
N ALA A 138 6.24 -8.49 -1.77
CA ALA A 138 6.74 -8.55 -0.41
C ALA A 138 5.57 -8.37 0.55
N LYS A 139 5.47 -9.26 1.54
CA LYS A 139 4.41 -9.24 2.55
C LYS A 139 4.96 -9.46 3.93
N VAL A 140 4.33 -8.81 4.91
CA VAL A 140 4.65 -9.02 6.32
C VAL A 140 3.97 -10.30 6.79
N ILE A 141 4.74 -11.15 7.48
CA ILE A 141 4.20 -12.35 8.12
C ILE A 141 3.94 -12.02 9.59
N VAL A 142 2.74 -12.32 10.05
CA VAL A 142 2.40 -12.19 11.47
C VAL A 142 2.67 -13.52 12.14
N SER A 143 3.56 -13.50 13.15
CA SER A 143 3.89 -14.69 13.92
C SER A 143 3.12 -14.64 15.23
N PHE A 144 2.34 -15.67 15.50
CA PHE A 144 1.64 -15.83 16.77
C PHE A 144 2.45 -16.83 17.61
N LYS A 145 3.21 -16.32 18.55
CA LYS A 145 3.91 -17.15 19.51
C LYS A 145 3.40 -16.86 20.89
#